data_e39ccf2a0ea8372c9e5f7258a85c60d1
#
_entry.id   e39ccf2a0ea8372c9e5f7258a85c60d1
#
_cell.length_a   1.000
_cell.length_b   1.000
_cell.length_c   1.000
_cell.angle_alpha   90.00
_cell.angle_beta   90.00
_cell.angle_gamma   90.00
#
_symmetry.space_group_name_H-M   'P 1'
#
loop_
_entity.id
_entity.type
_entity.pdbx_description
1 polymer ?
#
loop_
_entity_poly.entity_id
_entity_poly.type
_entity_poly.pdbx_seq_one_letter_code
_entity_poly.pdbx_strand_id
1 'polypeptide(L)'
;MNLRIKYRIKDKIWIGFIYLVLIPGLLSIESIHAQENNQGGFIKTRILFVFDASQSMSGYWESDQKINIARRFLIGVVDSLETLPNVQMALRVYGHQSPVYMQDCQDTKLEVGFDVNNAHKIRQKLRFLKPNGNTPIAYSLEQSANDFPPCGDCRNIIIMITDGIEECGGDPCAVSQKLQEQGIALRPFIIGIGIDPDFRKTFDCVGYYFNAAKEENFKDVLRVVITQALNTTSAQVNLLDIDDLPTETNVNMTFYDLLSGKVKHNFVHTINHKGNPDTLFLDPLVTYKLEIHTIPPILIDTISITAGKHTIIAADAPQGYLEARTIGRTHYRDMQFIVRKHGRLETLHFQKMNVPEKYIIGRYDLEFPTVPKIKLYDVEIQQSHTTSVEIPRPGIITFISATNGFGSLYKEDAGRQVWIANLDNLKSNQSLAIQPGIYTVVFRSGNSKNTFNTITKKFEVRAGSSSAIELY
;
A
#
# COMPACT_ATOMS: atom_id res chain seq x y z
N MET A 1 -33.00 13.52 -31.12
CA MET A 1 -33.73 12.31 -30.65
C MET A 1 -33.06 11.87 -29.37
N ASN A 2 -33.64 12.29 -28.24
CA ASN A 2 -33.07 11.99 -26.92
C ASN A 2 -33.23 10.50 -26.65
N LEU A 3 -32.12 9.78 -26.62
CA LEU A 3 -32.07 8.40 -26.16
C LEU A 3 -32.35 8.38 -24.66
N ARG A 4 -33.58 8.03 -24.26
CA ARG A 4 -33.89 7.68 -22.88
C ARG A 4 -33.32 6.28 -22.63
N ILE A 5 -32.21 6.22 -21.95
CA ILE A 5 -31.65 4.98 -21.43
C ILE A 5 -32.44 4.63 -20.17
N LYS A 6 -33.10 3.47 -20.17
CA LYS A 6 -33.81 2.97 -18.98
C LYS A 6 -32.83 2.30 -18.04
N TYR A 7 -32.71 2.81 -16.85
CA TYR A 7 -32.05 2.12 -15.73
C TYR A 7 -33.00 1.08 -15.16
N ARG A 8 -32.50 -0.14 -14.98
CA ARG A 8 -33.26 -1.20 -14.33
C ARG A 8 -32.49 -1.70 -13.10
N ILE A 9 -33.02 -1.41 -11.95
CA ILE A 9 -32.54 -1.95 -10.67
C ILE A 9 -33.14 -3.35 -10.52
N LYS A 10 -32.31 -4.35 -10.32
CA LYS A 10 -32.77 -5.72 -10.04
C LYS A 10 -32.32 -6.14 -8.65
N ASP A 11 -33.32 -6.29 -7.78
CA ASP A 11 -33.13 -6.96 -6.49
C ASP A 11 -32.97 -8.48 -6.73
N LYS A 12 -31.88 -9.06 -6.27
CA LYS A 12 -31.69 -10.52 -6.28
C LYS A 12 -32.03 -11.11 -4.92
N ILE A 13 -33.23 -11.69 -4.81
CA ILE A 13 -33.55 -12.64 -3.74
C ILE A 13 -32.97 -14.00 -4.17
N TRP A 14 -32.03 -14.52 -3.41
CA TRP A 14 -31.49 -15.87 -3.61
C TRP A 14 -32.31 -16.86 -2.80
N ILE A 15 -33.10 -17.72 -3.48
CA ILE A 15 -33.65 -18.94 -2.92
C ILE A 15 -32.83 -20.10 -3.49
N GLY A 16 -32.07 -20.75 -2.60
CA GLY A 16 -31.23 -21.88 -2.98
C GLY A 16 -32.04 -23.16 -3.19
N PHE A 17 -31.83 -23.81 -4.33
CA PHE A 17 -32.21 -25.23 -4.53
C PHE A 17 -30.93 -26.06 -4.73
N ILE A 18 -30.68 -26.97 -3.81
CA ILE A 18 -29.57 -27.94 -3.87
C ILE A 18 -30.05 -29.12 -4.73
N TYR A 19 -29.40 -29.38 -5.85
CA TYR A 19 -29.44 -30.68 -6.55
C TYR A 19 -28.07 -31.37 -6.39
N LEU A 20 -28.15 -32.50 -5.66
CA LEU A 20 -27.03 -33.41 -5.44
C LEU A 20 -26.90 -34.35 -6.65
N VAL A 21 -25.87 -34.24 -7.46
CA VAL A 21 -25.51 -35.25 -8.47
C VAL A 21 -24.15 -35.84 -8.10
N LEU A 22 -24.19 -37.12 -7.69
CA LEU A 22 -23.01 -37.96 -7.43
C LEU A 22 -22.41 -38.42 -8.77
N ILE A 23 -21.20 -38.04 -9.07
CA ILE A 23 -20.33 -38.65 -10.09
C ILE A 23 -19.04 -39.04 -9.41
N PRO A 24 -18.61 -40.31 -9.40
CA PRO A 24 -17.31 -40.72 -8.90
C PRO A 24 -16.24 -40.55 -10.03
N GLY A 25 -15.52 -39.48 -10.01
CA GLY A 25 -14.33 -39.29 -10.84
C GLY A 25 -13.10 -39.18 -9.94
N LEU A 26 -12.13 -40.09 -10.12
CA LEU A 26 -10.81 -40.01 -9.49
C LEU A 26 -10.18 -38.67 -9.89
N LEU A 27 -10.14 -37.73 -8.96
CA LEU A 27 -9.30 -36.55 -9.03
C LEU A 27 -8.13 -36.79 -8.07
N SER A 28 -6.94 -36.86 -8.62
CA SER A 28 -5.68 -36.69 -7.91
C SER A 28 -5.75 -35.36 -7.14
N ILE A 29 -5.90 -35.46 -5.84
CA ILE A 29 -5.80 -34.32 -4.93
C ILE A 29 -4.32 -33.94 -4.89
N GLU A 30 -3.89 -33.03 -5.75
CA GLU A 30 -2.72 -32.23 -5.44
C GLU A 30 -3.07 -31.48 -4.14
N SER A 31 -2.42 -31.90 -3.06
CA SER A 31 -2.46 -31.21 -1.79
C SER A 31 -1.92 -29.81 -2.01
N ILE A 32 -2.83 -28.85 -2.22
CA ILE A 32 -2.52 -27.42 -2.01
C ILE A 32 -2.18 -27.35 -0.53
N HIS A 33 -0.88 -27.30 -0.23
CA HIS A 33 -0.42 -26.85 1.07
C HIS A 33 -0.92 -25.42 1.21
N ALA A 34 -2.08 -25.24 1.88
CA ALA A 34 -2.40 -23.97 2.46
C ALA A 34 -1.19 -23.62 3.33
N GLN A 35 -0.48 -22.56 2.97
CA GLN A 35 0.47 -21.95 3.89
C GLN A 35 -0.29 -21.75 5.19
N GLU A 36 0.15 -22.45 6.25
CA GLU A 36 -0.29 -22.15 7.60
C GLU A 36 -0.22 -20.63 7.75
N ASN A 37 -1.38 -20.04 8.04
CA ASN A 37 -1.46 -18.65 8.44
C ASN A 37 -0.51 -18.47 9.63
N ASN A 38 0.71 -18.07 9.35
CA ASN A 38 1.58 -17.49 10.33
C ASN A 38 0.84 -16.26 10.86
N GLN A 39 0.18 -16.44 12.00
CA GLN A 39 -0.29 -15.35 12.81
C GLN A 39 0.89 -14.36 12.88
N GLY A 40 0.73 -13.18 12.29
CA GLY A 40 1.80 -12.24 11.92
C GLY A 40 2.61 -11.72 13.09
N GLY A 41 3.40 -12.58 13.69
CA GLY A 41 4.45 -12.25 14.63
C GLY A 41 5.78 -12.31 13.88
N PHE A 42 6.65 -11.34 14.09
CA PHE A 42 8.02 -11.41 13.59
C PHE A 42 8.65 -12.72 14.06
N ILE A 43 9.19 -13.50 13.13
CA ILE A 43 9.78 -14.80 13.42
C ILE A 43 10.95 -14.65 14.42
N LYS A 44 11.61 -13.49 14.40
CA LYS A 44 12.78 -13.21 15.25
C LYS A 44 12.91 -11.72 15.59
N THR A 45 13.10 -11.43 16.89
CA THR A 45 13.43 -10.09 17.36
C THR A 45 14.93 -9.98 17.65
N ARG A 46 15.57 -8.95 17.10
CA ARG A 46 17.00 -8.65 17.30
C ARG A 46 17.13 -7.33 18.05
N ILE A 47 17.81 -7.38 19.17
CA ILE A 47 18.02 -6.20 20.03
C ILE A 47 19.53 -5.91 20.08
N LEU A 48 19.92 -4.77 19.51
CA LEU A 48 21.26 -4.21 19.63
C LEU A 48 21.29 -3.23 20.79
N PHE A 49 22.00 -3.56 21.84
CA PHE A 49 22.31 -2.61 22.89
C PHE A 49 23.50 -1.76 22.44
N VAL A 50 23.30 -0.42 22.39
CA VAL A 50 24.36 0.57 22.17
C VAL A 50 24.64 1.21 23.52
N PHE A 51 25.78 0.89 24.09
CA PHE A 51 26.10 1.23 25.48
C PHE A 51 27.19 2.29 25.53
N ASP A 52 26.91 3.35 26.26
CA ASP A 52 27.83 4.45 26.52
C ASP A 52 28.90 4.04 27.55
N ALA A 53 30.15 4.16 27.18
CA ALA A 53 31.29 4.06 28.06
C ALA A 53 32.25 5.24 27.86
N SER A 54 31.69 6.41 27.56
CA SER A 54 32.42 7.67 27.55
C SER A 54 32.85 8.09 28.93
N GLN A 55 33.77 9.05 29.02
CA GLN A 55 34.35 9.49 30.29
C GLN A 55 33.30 10.01 31.27
N SER A 56 32.19 10.62 30.80
CA SER A 56 31.10 11.13 31.65
C SER A 56 30.40 10.03 32.44
N MET A 57 30.39 8.79 31.96
CA MET A 57 29.84 7.62 32.63
C MET A 57 30.62 7.22 33.92
N SER A 58 31.82 7.78 34.13
CA SER A 58 32.55 7.63 35.41
C SER A 58 32.01 8.51 36.54
N GLY A 59 31.16 9.50 36.20
CA GLY A 59 30.50 10.35 37.17
C GLY A 59 29.56 9.59 38.11
N TYR A 60 29.41 10.10 39.34
CA TYR A 60 28.47 9.54 40.35
C TYR A 60 27.04 9.97 40.03
N TRP A 61 26.11 9.02 40.21
CA TRP A 61 24.68 9.25 40.10
C TRP A 61 23.96 8.47 41.22
N GLU A 62 23.41 9.19 42.16
CA GLU A 62 22.77 8.65 43.36
C GLU A 62 23.64 7.65 44.15
N SER A 63 23.50 6.35 43.94
CA SER A 63 24.15 5.32 44.78
C SER A 63 25.54 4.90 44.30
N ASP A 64 25.90 5.10 43.04
CA ASP A 64 27.13 4.59 42.43
C ASP A 64 27.53 5.39 41.18
N GLN A 65 28.63 5.03 40.54
CA GLN A 65 28.97 5.55 39.19
C GLN A 65 27.90 5.17 38.18
N LYS A 66 27.60 6.09 37.25
CA LYS A 66 26.59 5.86 36.17
C LYS A 66 26.83 4.56 35.43
N ILE A 67 28.07 4.25 35.03
CA ILE A 67 28.44 3.02 34.34
C ILE A 67 28.09 1.76 35.15
N ASN A 68 28.26 1.79 36.48
CA ASN A 68 27.98 0.65 37.34
C ASN A 68 26.48 0.39 37.45
N ILE A 69 25.70 1.46 37.59
CA ILE A 69 24.24 1.39 37.65
C ILE A 69 23.69 0.89 36.32
N ALA A 70 24.08 1.51 35.20
CA ALA A 70 23.66 1.10 33.85
C ALA A 70 24.00 -0.36 33.53
N ARG A 71 25.22 -0.79 33.90
CA ARG A 71 25.71 -2.16 33.76
C ARG A 71 24.83 -3.15 34.53
N ARG A 72 24.57 -2.88 35.80
CA ARG A 72 23.80 -3.75 36.69
C ARG A 72 22.39 -4.00 36.13
N PHE A 73 21.71 -2.94 35.70
CA PHE A 73 20.38 -3.04 35.16
C PHE A 73 20.36 -3.71 33.78
N LEU A 74 21.31 -3.39 32.89
CA LEU A 74 21.38 -4.02 31.57
C LEU A 74 21.66 -5.51 31.69
N ILE A 75 22.52 -5.94 32.62
CA ILE A 75 22.75 -7.37 32.89
C ILE A 75 21.44 -8.06 33.30
N GLY A 76 20.63 -7.46 34.17
CA GLY A 76 19.33 -8.01 34.56
C GLY A 76 18.35 -8.15 33.39
N VAL A 77 18.41 -7.20 32.46
CA VAL A 77 17.61 -7.31 31.21
C VAL A 77 18.10 -8.42 30.31
N VAL A 78 19.39 -8.51 30.06
CA VAL A 78 20.00 -9.58 29.27
C VAL A 78 19.63 -10.95 29.84
N ASP A 79 19.65 -11.12 31.18
CA ASP A 79 19.23 -12.36 31.84
C ASP A 79 17.74 -12.68 31.59
N SER A 80 16.87 -11.66 31.60
CA SER A 80 15.45 -11.83 31.34
C SER A 80 15.17 -12.18 29.87
N LEU A 81 15.91 -11.59 28.93
CA LEU A 81 15.75 -11.82 27.50
C LEU A 81 16.34 -13.18 27.04
N GLU A 82 17.37 -13.69 27.75
CA GLU A 82 17.99 -14.98 27.44
C GLU A 82 16.99 -16.15 27.48
N THR A 83 15.91 -16.02 28.26
CA THR A 83 14.86 -17.04 28.38
C THR A 83 13.88 -17.07 27.21
N LEU A 84 13.90 -16.06 26.33
CA LEU A 84 12.95 -15.91 25.23
C LEU A 84 13.47 -16.57 23.95
N PRO A 85 12.71 -17.53 23.34
CA PRO A 85 13.23 -18.38 22.25
C PRO A 85 13.48 -17.62 20.94
N ASN A 86 12.80 -16.50 20.71
CA ASN A 86 12.86 -15.77 19.44
C ASN A 86 13.61 -14.44 19.53
N VAL A 87 14.44 -14.26 20.56
CA VAL A 87 15.22 -13.04 20.78
C VAL A 87 16.69 -13.29 20.56
N GLN A 88 17.33 -12.47 19.75
CA GLN A 88 18.77 -12.39 19.59
C GLN A 88 19.27 -11.05 20.11
N MET A 89 20.39 -11.04 20.81
CA MET A 89 20.99 -9.84 21.39
C MET A 89 22.36 -9.60 20.78
N ALA A 90 22.76 -8.31 20.77
CA ALA A 90 24.11 -7.88 20.44
C ALA A 90 24.51 -6.69 21.31
N LEU A 91 25.79 -6.43 21.44
CA LEU A 91 26.32 -5.32 22.22
C LEU A 91 27.33 -4.53 21.41
N ARG A 92 27.02 -3.29 21.11
CA ARG A 92 27.96 -2.26 20.62
C ARG A 92 28.29 -1.33 21.79
N VAL A 93 29.53 -0.94 21.89
CA VAL A 93 30.01 -0.01 22.93
C VAL A 93 30.76 1.14 22.26
N TYR A 94 30.63 2.33 22.76
CA TYR A 94 31.41 3.47 22.33
C TYR A 94 32.09 4.18 23.50
N GLY A 95 33.14 4.96 23.21
CA GLY A 95 33.88 5.72 24.22
C GLY A 95 34.68 4.88 25.21
N HIS A 96 35.19 3.69 24.80
CA HIS A 96 35.88 2.80 25.70
C HIS A 96 37.27 2.36 25.27
N GLN A 97 37.64 2.62 23.98
CA GLN A 97 38.92 2.17 23.42
C GLN A 97 40.00 3.23 23.54
N SER A 98 39.65 4.49 23.29
CA SER A 98 40.57 5.61 23.25
C SER A 98 40.35 6.58 24.42
N PRO A 99 41.39 7.08 25.08
CA PRO A 99 41.23 8.08 26.15
C PRO A 99 40.65 9.40 25.56
N VAL A 100 39.84 10.12 26.38
CA VAL A 100 39.14 11.35 25.98
C VAL A 100 40.07 12.44 25.41
N TYR A 101 41.33 12.53 25.87
CA TYR A 101 42.29 13.50 25.34
C TYR A 101 42.72 13.24 23.88
N MET A 102 42.51 12.02 23.35
CA MET A 102 42.78 11.69 21.96
C MET A 102 41.68 12.17 21.01
N GLN A 103 40.53 12.57 21.52
CA GLN A 103 39.39 13.06 20.77
C GLN A 103 38.99 12.09 19.60
N ASP A 104 39.05 10.80 19.87
CA ASP A 104 38.71 9.79 18.89
C ASP A 104 37.18 9.69 18.69
N CYS A 105 36.71 10.33 17.63
CA CYS A 105 35.30 10.36 17.26
C CYS A 105 34.84 9.11 16.47
N GLN A 106 35.70 8.11 16.31
CA GLN A 106 35.38 6.80 15.73
C GLN A 106 35.43 5.70 16.77
N ASP A 107 35.60 6.02 18.06
CA ASP A 107 35.64 5.04 19.14
C ASP A 107 34.27 4.39 19.36
N THR A 108 33.96 3.43 18.51
CA THR A 108 32.79 2.53 18.63
C THR A 108 33.11 1.15 18.11
N LYS A 109 32.59 0.10 18.78
CA LYS A 109 32.86 -1.27 18.41
C LYS A 109 31.73 -2.22 18.76
N LEU A 110 31.40 -3.12 17.80
CA LEU A 110 30.54 -4.27 18.08
C LEU A 110 31.34 -5.26 18.92
N GLU A 111 31.11 -5.28 20.23
CA GLU A 111 31.82 -6.14 21.17
C GLU A 111 31.26 -7.56 21.20
N VAL A 112 29.95 -7.72 20.99
CA VAL A 112 29.28 -9.02 20.88
C VAL A 112 28.26 -8.96 19.75
N GLY A 113 28.45 -9.78 18.70
CA GLY A 113 27.53 -9.90 17.58
C GLY A 113 26.26 -10.67 17.94
N PHE A 114 25.25 -10.61 17.02
CA PHE A 114 23.98 -11.33 17.18
C PHE A 114 24.18 -12.86 17.20
N ASP A 115 23.67 -13.50 18.23
CA ASP A 115 23.64 -14.95 18.40
C ASP A 115 22.51 -15.32 19.37
N VAL A 116 22.07 -16.58 19.39
CA VAL A 116 21.00 -17.06 20.28
C VAL A 116 21.47 -17.33 21.72
N ASN A 117 22.76 -17.58 21.95
CA ASN A 117 23.31 -17.98 23.24
C ASN A 117 24.47 -17.07 23.70
N ASN A 118 24.42 -15.80 23.40
CA ASN A 118 25.53 -14.88 23.66
C ASN A 118 25.38 -14.02 24.92
N ALA A 119 24.32 -14.21 25.68
CA ALA A 119 24.07 -13.44 26.92
C ALA A 119 25.28 -13.48 27.88
N HIS A 120 25.93 -14.64 28.03
CA HIS A 120 27.12 -14.76 28.87
C HIS A 120 28.30 -13.90 28.37
N LYS A 121 28.46 -13.76 27.03
CA LYS A 121 29.49 -12.91 26.41
C LYS A 121 29.19 -11.44 26.67
N ILE A 122 27.91 -11.05 26.54
CA ILE A 122 27.46 -9.68 26.83
C ILE A 122 27.72 -9.34 28.32
N ARG A 123 27.31 -10.22 29.23
CA ARG A 123 27.57 -10.03 30.67
C ARG A 123 29.07 -9.87 30.98
N GLN A 124 29.90 -10.72 30.38
CA GLN A 124 31.34 -10.67 30.56
C GLN A 124 31.91 -9.33 30.08
N LYS A 125 31.51 -8.90 28.85
CA LYS A 125 31.98 -7.62 28.30
C LYS A 125 31.56 -6.45 29.19
N LEU A 126 30.27 -6.37 29.56
CA LEU A 126 29.77 -5.32 30.43
C LEU A 126 30.53 -5.20 31.74
N ARG A 127 30.87 -6.34 32.36
CA ARG A 127 31.62 -6.34 33.67
C ARG A 127 33.00 -5.68 33.59
N PHE A 128 33.67 -5.77 32.46
CA PHE A 128 35.05 -5.27 32.30
C PHE A 128 35.14 -3.93 31.56
N LEU A 129 34.03 -3.32 31.16
CA LEU A 129 34.02 -2.01 30.52
C LEU A 129 34.51 -0.95 31.53
N LYS A 130 35.33 -0.02 31.02
CA LYS A 130 35.79 1.15 31.75
C LYS A 130 35.48 2.40 30.94
N PRO A 131 34.84 3.41 31.51
CA PRO A 131 34.66 4.71 30.89
C PRO A 131 36.00 5.35 30.56
N ASN A 132 36.15 5.87 29.32
CA ASN A 132 37.46 6.36 28.90
C ASN A 132 37.44 7.49 27.86
N GLY A 133 36.58 7.42 26.86
CA GLY A 133 36.63 8.23 25.64
C GLY A 133 35.51 9.26 25.49
N ASN A 134 35.36 9.75 24.28
CA ASN A 134 34.35 10.70 23.85
C ASN A 134 32.96 10.02 23.57
N THR A 135 31.99 10.85 23.23
CA THR A 135 30.58 10.45 23.01
C THR A 135 30.18 10.55 21.53
N PRO A 136 30.66 9.65 20.62
CA PRO A 136 30.34 9.67 19.18
C PRO A 136 29.00 8.99 18.87
N ILE A 137 27.87 9.58 19.27
CA ILE A 137 26.52 8.99 19.12
C ILE A 137 26.16 8.80 17.64
N ALA A 138 26.31 9.85 16.82
CA ALA A 138 25.98 9.81 15.41
C ALA A 138 26.73 8.70 14.66
N TYR A 139 28.06 8.64 14.87
CA TYR A 139 28.89 7.62 14.26
C TYR A 139 28.55 6.21 14.77
N SER A 140 28.25 6.07 16.05
CA SER A 140 27.85 4.78 16.65
C SER A 140 26.52 4.28 16.09
N LEU A 141 25.54 5.16 15.88
CA LEU A 141 24.28 4.84 15.23
C LEU A 141 24.49 4.43 13.76
N GLU A 142 25.32 5.15 13.01
CA GLU A 142 25.63 4.82 11.60
C GLU A 142 26.26 3.41 11.49
N GLN A 143 27.24 3.10 12.36
CA GLN A 143 27.86 1.78 12.40
C GLN A 143 26.88 0.68 12.85
N SER A 144 25.91 1.00 13.72
CA SER A 144 24.90 0.06 14.20
C SER A 144 24.03 -0.52 13.09
N ALA A 145 23.83 0.20 11.98
CA ALA A 145 23.13 -0.31 10.83
C ALA A 145 23.78 -1.55 10.21
N ASN A 146 25.12 -1.56 10.22
CA ASN A 146 25.93 -2.64 9.63
C ASN A 146 26.01 -3.87 10.53
N ASP A 147 25.60 -3.75 11.79
CA ASP A 147 25.67 -4.87 12.76
C ASP A 147 24.57 -5.90 12.58
N PHE A 148 23.47 -5.52 11.91
CA PHE A 148 22.35 -6.43 11.68
C PHE A 148 22.60 -7.32 10.45
N PRO A 149 22.72 -8.65 10.61
CA PRO A 149 22.82 -9.56 9.47
C PRO A 149 21.56 -9.50 8.60
N PRO A 150 21.65 -9.76 7.27
CA PRO A 150 20.48 -9.83 6.40
C PRO A 150 19.40 -10.77 6.94
N CYS A 151 18.12 -10.34 6.91
CA CYS A 151 16.99 -11.13 7.35
C CYS A 151 15.69 -10.57 6.77
N GLY A 152 14.85 -11.45 6.17
CA GLY A 152 13.57 -11.03 5.57
C GLY A 152 12.52 -10.66 6.61
N ASP A 153 12.39 -11.46 7.67
CA ASP A 153 11.28 -11.38 8.64
C ASP A 153 11.77 -11.11 10.07
N CYS A 154 12.82 -10.29 10.22
CA CYS A 154 13.34 -9.92 11.51
C CYS A 154 12.90 -8.52 11.94
N ARG A 155 12.59 -8.39 13.21
CA ARG A 155 12.40 -7.11 13.86
C ARG A 155 13.72 -6.66 14.46
N ASN A 156 14.30 -5.59 13.93
CA ASN A 156 15.56 -5.04 14.37
C ASN A 156 15.32 -3.82 15.26
N ILE A 157 15.91 -3.81 16.45
CA ILE A 157 15.69 -2.80 17.48
C ILE A 157 17.03 -2.35 18.01
N ILE A 158 17.23 -1.03 18.14
CA ILE A 158 18.36 -0.45 18.88
C ILE A 158 17.85 0.09 20.22
N ILE A 159 18.53 -0.26 21.30
CA ILE A 159 18.35 0.33 22.63
C ILE A 159 19.65 1.00 22.99
N MET A 160 19.66 2.33 23.03
CA MET A 160 20.81 3.14 23.40
C MET A 160 20.69 3.56 24.86
N ILE A 161 21.76 3.38 25.62
CA ILE A 161 21.88 3.81 27.02
C ILE A 161 23.04 4.81 27.06
N THR A 162 22.73 6.06 27.40
CA THR A 162 23.71 7.16 27.41
C THR A 162 23.45 8.14 28.56
N ASP A 163 24.49 8.81 28.99
CA ASP A 163 24.42 9.92 29.98
C ASP A 163 24.81 11.26 29.35
N GLY A 164 25.07 11.29 28.05
CA GLY A 164 25.62 12.45 27.35
C GLY A 164 24.92 12.77 26.03
N ILE A 165 25.37 13.86 25.43
CA ILE A 165 25.01 14.32 24.09
C ILE A 165 26.16 14.04 23.12
N GLU A 166 25.89 14.23 21.83
CA GLU A 166 26.89 14.16 20.77
C GLU A 166 28.03 15.17 21.03
N GLU A 167 29.26 14.70 21.17
CA GLU A 167 30.45 15.54 21.42
C GLU A 167 31.39 15.62 20.20
N CYS A 168 31.13 14.85 19.17
CA CYS A 168 31.97 14.72 17.99
C CYS A 168 31.49 15.53 16.77
N GLY A 169 30.50 16.39 16.96
CA GLY A 169 29.98 17.25 15.91
C GLY A 169 29.17 16.51 14.84
N GLY A 170 28.80 15.25 15.08
CA GLY A 170 27.87 14.51 14.24
C GLY A 170 26.44 14.98 14.44
N ASP A 171 25.56 14.64 13.51
CA ASP A 171 24.12 14.89 13.60
C ASP A 171 23.38 13.55 13.75
N PRO A 172 23.02 13.15 15.00
CA PRO A 172 22.28 11.92 15.23
C PRO A 172 20.91 11.89 14.55
N CYS A 173 20.29 13.08 14.32
CA CYS A 173 19.01 13.20 13.64
C CYS A 173 19.14 12.85 12.15
N ALA A 174 20.10 13.43 11.46
CA ALA A 174 20.36 13.15 10.05
C ALA A 174 20.70 11.66 9.83
N VAL A 175 21.49 11.07 10.73
CA VAL A 175 21.83 9.64 10.68
C VAL A 175 20.59 8.79 10.88
N SER A 176 19.76 9.08 11.87
CA SER A 176 18.52 8.33 12.13
C SER A 176 17.57 8.41 10.95
N GLN A 177 17.38 9.58 10.35
CA GLN A 177 16.56 9.75 9.15
C GLN A 177 17.10 8.92 7.97
N LYS A 178 18.40 8.98 7.70
CA LYS A 178 19.05 8.20 6.63
C LYS A 178 18.86 6.70 6.81
N LEU A 179 18.95 6.19 8.04
CA LEU A 179 18.71 4.79 8.37
C LEU A 179 17.26 4.39 8.08
N GLN A 180 16.31 5.24 8.44
CA GLN A 180 14.88 5.00 8.19
C GLN A 180 14.56 5.05 6.68
N GLU A 181 15.15 5.96 5.91
CA GLU A 181 15.01 6.04 4.45
C GLU A 181 15.55 4.78 3.76
N GLN A 182 16.56 4.14 4.30
CA GLN A 182 17.06 2.85 3.82
C GLN A 182 16.13 1.68 4.18
N GLY A 183 15.01 1.95 4.88
CA GLY A 183 14.04 0.96 5.35
C GLY A 183 14.57 0.08 6.46
N ILE A 184 15.62 0.52 7.13
CA ILE A 184 16.06 -0.04 8.38
C ILE A 184 15.13 0.59 9.42
N ALA A 185 14.14 -0.16 9.92
CA ALA A 185 13.16 0.31 10.90
C ALA A 185 13.82 0.48 12.28
N LEU A 186 14.83 1.33 12.34
CA LEU A 186 15.56 1.64 13.53
C LEU A 186 15.03 2.97 14.08
N ARG A 187 14.03 2.86 14.96
CA ARG A 187 13.74 3.93 15.93
C ARG A 187 14.44 3.55 17.22
N PRO A 188 15.64 4.08 17.50
CA PRO A 188 16.35 3.74 18.72
C PRO A 188 15.52 4.18 19.92
N PHE A 189 15.50 3.31 20.93
CA PHE A 189 15.05 3.69 22.27
C PHE A 189 16.24 4.28 23.00
N ILE A 190 16.17 5.56 23.35
CA ILE A 190 17.25 6.27 24.02
C ILE A 190 16.89 6.42 25.49
N ILE A 191 17.69 5.83 26.35
CA ILE A 191 17.53 5.92 27.80
C ILE A 191 18.62 6.85 28.34
N GLY A 192 18.22 8.07 28.68
CA GLY A 192 19.08 9.06 29.26
C GLY A 192 19.26 8.85 30.78
N ILE A 193 20.51 8.79 31.26
CA ILE A 193 20.86 8.57 32.66
C ILE A 193 21.29 9.89 33.28
N GLY A 194 20.49 10.43 34.23
CA GLY A 194 20.82 11.64 34.96
C GLY A 194 20.99 12.88 34.07
N ILE A 195 20.34 12.91 32.92
CA ILE A 195 20.44 14.01 31.97
C ILE A 195 19.38 15.08 32.25
N ASP A 196 19.73 16.35 32.01
CA ASP A 196 18.83 17.49 32.07
C ASP A 196 17.66 17.32 31.12
N PRO A 197 16.40 17.67 31.50
CA PRO A 197 15.23 17.62 30.62
C PRO A 197 15.36 18.34 29.28
N ASP A 198 16.23 19.35 29.18
CA ASP A 198 16.47 20.09 27.94
C ASP A 198 17.17 19.25 26.86
N PHE A 199 17.82 18.16 27.18
CA PHE A 199 18.39 17.22 26.21
C PHE A 199 17.34 16.45 25.43
N ARG A 200 16.12 16.39 25.88
CA ARG A 200 15.01 15.75 25.16
C ARG A 200 14.91 16.24 23.73
N LYS A 201 15.05 17.54 23.52
CA LYS A 201 14.94 18.16 22.19
C LYS A 201 16.00 17.65 21.19
N THR A 202 17.16 17.24 21.68
CA THR A 202 18.26 16.72 20.85
C THR A 202 17.96 15.32 20.32
N PHE A 203 17.13 14.54 21.01
CA PHE A 203 16.83 13.14 20.66
C PHE A 203 15.42 12.90 20.13
N ASP A 204 14.52 13.87 20.18
CA ASP A 204 13.13 13.71 19.70
C ASP A 204 13.05 13.30 18.21
N CYS A 205 14.05 13.69 17.41
CA CYS A 205 14.18 13.33 15.99
C CYS A 205 14.87 11.97 15.76
N VAL A 206 15.62 11.47 16.76
CA VAL A 206 16.40 10.23 16.63
C VAL A 206 15.51 9.02 16.88
N GLY A 207 14.67 9.08 17.94
CA GLY A 207 13.84 7.95 18.36
C GLY A 207 12.99 8.25 19.58
N TYR A 208 12.62 7.19 20.28
CA TYR A 208 11.86 7.32 21.52
C TYR A 208 12.82 7.63 22.70
N TYR A 209 12.73 8.84 23.24
CA TYR A 209 13.53 9.26 24.37
C TYR A 209 12.82 8.98 25.69
N PHE A 210 13.54 8.32 26.61
CA PHE A 210 13.09 8.04 27.97
C PHE A 210 14.12 8.62 28.97
N ASN A 211 13.66 9.47 29.85
CA ASN A 211 14.51 10.05 30.88
C ASN A 211 14.45 9.21 32.16
N ALA A 212 15.59 8.66 32.57
CA ALA A 212 15.77 8.05 33.85
C ALA A 212 16.46 9.05 34.83
N ALA A 213 15.69 10.03 35.28
CA ALA A 213 16.22 11.08 36.19
C ALA A 213 16.75 10.53 37.49
N LYS A 214 16.24 9.37 37.97
CA LYS A 214 16.67 8.66 39.17
C LYS A 214 16.96 7.21 38.87
N GLU A 215 17.81 6.58 39.68
CA GLU A 215 18.14 5.15 39.56
C GLU A 215 16.89 4.26 39.62
N GLU A 216 15.97 4.57 40.51
CA GLU A 216 14.69 3.88 40.67
C GLU A 216 13.89 3.87 39.35
N ASN A 217 13.83 5.01 38.68
CA ASN A 217 13.11 5.16 37.40
C ASN A 217 13.80 4.42 36.27
N PHE A 218 15.11 4.26 36.29
CA PHE A 218 15.84 3.61 35.19
C PHE A 218 15.39 2.14 34.97
N LYS A 219 15.17 1.40 36.06
CA LYS A 219 14.66 0.03 35.98
C LYS A 219 13.27 -0.04 35.33
N ASP A 220 12.38 0.87 35.73
CA ASP A 220 11.01 0.91 35.18
C ASP A 220 10.99 1.34 33.72
N VAL A 221 11.77 2.36 33.37
CA VAL A 221 11.95 2.80 31.98
C VAL A 221 12.47 1.65 31.13
N LEU A 222 13.52 0.97 31.56
CA LEU A 222 14.11 -0.14 30.78
C LEU A 222 13.10 -1.29 30.59
N ARG A 223 12.30 -1.61 31.61
CA ARG A 223 11.21 -2.60 31.51
C ARG A 223 10.16 -2.17 30.50
N VAL A 224 9.74 -0.90 30.51
CA VAL A 224 8.77 -0.36 29.53
C VAL A 224 9.33 -0.45 28.13
N VAL A 225 10.58 -0.03 27.91
CA VAL A 225 11.28 -0.10 26.61
C VAL A 225 11.32 -1.53 26.09
N ILE A 226 11.74 -2.49 26.94
CA ILE A 226 11.77 -3.91 26.56
C ILE A 226 10.37 -4.44 26.23
N THR A 227 9.37 -4.08 27.01
CA THR A 227 7.98 -4.48 26.74
C THR A 227 7.50 -3.94 25.39
N GLN A 228 7.76 -2.67 25.10
CA GLN A 228 7.44 -2.08 23.78
C GLN A 228 8.23 -2.73 22.65
N ALA A 229 9.49 -3.06 22.89
CA ALA A 229 10.36 -3.71 21.93
C ALA A 229 9.90 -5.14 21.57
N LEU A 230 9.33 -5.88 22.52
CA LEU A 230 8.92 -7.27 22.34
C LEU A 230 7.47 -7.45 21.90
N ASN A 231 6.57 -6.51 22.18
CA ASN A 231 5.15 -6.67 21.91
C ASN A 231 4.80 -6.35 20.44
N THR A 232 4.23 -7.33 19.76
CA THR A 232 3.41 -7.10 18.58
C THR A 232 2.04 -6.60 19.04
N THR A 233 1.52 -5.59 18.37
CA THR A 233 0.25 -4.97 18.73
C THR A 233 -0.80 -5.28 17.69
N SER A 234 -2.02 -5.53 18.12
CA SER A 234 -3.12 -5.84 17.22
C SER A 234 -3.84 -4.58 16.74
N ALA A 235 -4.32 -4.64 15.50
CA ALA A 235 -5.19 -3.64 14.90
C ALA A 235 -6.29 -4.32 14.09
N GLN A 236 -7.35 -3.59 13.77
CA GLN A 236 -8.34 -3.98 12.77
C GLN A 236 -8.67 -2.78 11.89
N VAL A 237 -9.05 -3.05 10.65
CA VAL A 237 -9.55 -2.04 9.71
C VAL A 237 -11.05 -2.21 9.57
N ASN A 238 -11.81 -1.16 9.86
CA ASN A 238 -13.24 -1.11 9.65
C ASN A 238 -13.52 -0.35 8.36
N LEU A 239 -14.00 -1.05 7.33
CA LEU A 239 -14.50 -0.42 6.11
C LEU A 239 -15.99 -0.13 6.29
N LEU A 240 -16.28 1.15 6.49
CA LEU A 240 -17.61 1.62 6.87
C LEU A 240 -18.51 1.79 5.64
N ASP A 241 -19.78 1.45 5.81
CA ASP A 241 -20.85 1.74 4.88
C ASP A 241 -21.46 3.13 5.14
N ILE A 242 -22.57 3.48 4.46
CA ILE A 242 -23.25 4.77 4.64
C ILE A 242 -23.88 4.96 6.02
N ASP A 243 -24.08 3.88 6.77
CA ASP A 243 -24.66 3.87 8.11
C ASP A 243 -23.58 3.76 9.19
N ASP A 244 -22.30 4.00 8.84
CA ASP A 244 -21.12 3.88 9.70
C ASP A 244 -20.90 2.46 10.27
N LEU A 245 -21.45 1.43 9.62
CA LEU A 245 -21.28 0.04 10.02
C LEU A 245 -20.12 -0.61 9.23
N PRO A 246 -19.29 -1.47 9.86
CA PRO A 246 -18.14 -2.11 9.22
C PRO A 246 -18.56 -3.32 8.35
N THR A 247 -19.40 -3.08 7.35
CA THR A 247 -20.00 -4.14 6.50
C THR A 247 -19.25 -4.34 5.18
N GLU A 248 -18.40 -3.40 4.77
CA GLU A 248 -17.65 -3.52 3.53
C GLU A 248 -16.43 -4.42 3.69
N THR A 249 -16.13 -5.22 2.67
CA THR A 249 -15.09 -6.26 2.72
C THR A 249 -14.61 -6.71 1.34
N ASN A 250 -13.66 -7.66 1.29
CA ASN A 250 -13.07 -8.23 0.09
C ASN A 250 -12.32 -7.18 -0.76
N VAL A 251 -11.56 -6.34 -0.09
CA VAL A 251 -10.73 -5.29 -0.69
C VAL A 251 -9.28 -5.47 -0.26
N ASN A 252 -8.35 -5.34 -1.20
CA ASN A 252 -6.92 -5.38 -0.91
C ASN A 252 -6.51 -4.10 -0.17
N MET A 253 -5.58 -4.25 0.76
CA MET A 253 -5.02 -3.16 1.57
C MET A 253 -3.50 -3.26 1.60
N THR A 254 -2.82 -2.13 1.46
CA THR A 254 -1.36 -2.05 1.56
C THR A 254 -0.97 -1.08 2.66
N PHE A 255 -0.20 -1.56 3.61
CA PHE A 255 0.41 -0.75 4.66
C PHE A 255 1.83 -0.41 4.26
N TYR A 256 2.12 0.86 4.18
CA TYR A 256 3.45 1.41 3.92
C TYR A 256 4.04 1.96 5.23
N ASP A 257 5.33 1.85 5.38
CA ASP A 257 6.07 2.65 6.35
C ASP A 257 6.07 4.10 5.85
N LEU A 258 5.51 5.00 6.63
CA LEU A 258 5.35 6.40 6.25
C LEU A 258 6.68 7.10 5.95
N LEU A 259 7.76 6.72 6.66
CA LEU A 259 9.06 7.37 6.55
C LEU A 259 9.87 6.85 5.36
N SER A 260 9.91 5.54 5.17
CA SER A 260 10.68 4.93 4.08
C SER A 260 9.89 4.77 2.78
N GLY A 261 8.57 4.88 2.82
CA GLY A 261 7.68 4.59 1.69
C GLY A 261 7.62 3.11 1.29
N LYS A 262 8.32 2.22 2.01
CA LYS A 262 8.34 0.78 1.69
C LYS A 262 7.08 0.07 2.16
N VAL A 263 6.64 -0.90 1.34
CA VAL A 263 5.55 -1.80 1.73
C VAL A 263 5.97 -2.62 2.95
N LYS A 264 5.14 -2.61 3.99
CA LYS A 264 5.29 -3.46 5.18
C LYS A 264 4.37 -4.67 5.14
N HIS A 265 3.11 -4.46 4.79
CA HIS A 265 2.12 -5.54 4.74
C HIS A 265 1.16 -5.35 3.57
N ASN A 266 0.74 -6.47 2.98
CA ASN A 266 -0.38 -6.55 2.07
C ASN A 266 -1.39 -7.51 2.64
N PHE A 267 -2.64 -7.06 2.79
CA PHE A 267 -3.74 -7.87 3.30
C PHE A 267 -4.93 -7.80 2.36
N VAL A 268 -5.74 -8.83 2.35
CA VAL A 268 -7.10 -8.77 1.83
C VAL A 268 -8.03 -8.59 3.02
N HIS A 269 -8.78 -7.51 3.03
CA HIS A 269 -9.75 -7.25 4.09
C HIS A 269 -10.82 -8.36 4.11
N THR A 270 -11.06 -8.94 5.26
CA THR A 270 -12.08 -9.97 5.47
C THR A 270 -12.90 -9.68 6.72
N ILE A 271 -14.14 -10.19 6.72
CA ILE A 271 -15.04 -10.15 7.85
C ILE A 271 -15.37 -11.60 8.23
N ASN A 272 -15.26 -11.92 9.52
CA ASN A 272 -15.56 -13.25 10.03
C ASN A 272 -17.09 -13.50 10.06
N HIS A 273 -17.49 -14.73 10.40
CA HIS A 273 -18.89 -15.14 10.44
C HIS A 273 -19.77 -14.37 11.46
N LYS A 274 -19.16 -13.61 12.36
CA LYS A 274 -19.85 -12.73 13.33
C LYS A 274 -19.97 -11.30 12.86
N GLY A 275 -19.50 -10.98 11.63
CA GLY A 275 -19.51 -9.63 11.09
C GLY A 275 -18.35 -8.73 11.56
N ASN A 276 -17.34 -9.28 12.24
CA ASN A 276 -16.22 -8.50 12.71
C ASN A 276 -15.06 -8.58 11.71
N PRO A 277 -14.39 -7.44 11.42
CA PRO A 277 -13.15 -7.41 10.65
C PRO A 277 -12.06 -8.26 11.29
N ASP A 278 -11.16 -8.78 10.45
CA ASP A 278 -10.08 -9.63 10.91
C ASP A 278 -9.04 -8.84 11.70
N THR A 279 -8.37 -9.51 12.62
CA THR A 279 -7.33 -8.89 13.46
C THR A 279 -5.98 -8.96 12.76
N LEU A 280 -5.35 -7.81 12.62
CA LEU A 280 -4.01 -7.65 12.06
C LEU A 280 -2.99 -7.46 13.18
N PHE A 281 -1.77 -7.94 12.97
CA PHE A 281 -0.65 -7.67 13.87
C PHE A 281 0.29 -6.68 13.21
N LEU A 282 0.45 -5.51 13.82
CA LEU A 282 1.26 -4.41 13.32
C LEU A 282 2.37 -4.04 14.33
N ASP A 283 3.50 -3.56 13.81
CA ASP A 283 4.60 -3.09 14.64
C ASP A 283 4.28 -1.70 15.22
N PRO A 284 4.18 -1.53 16.52
CA PRO A 284 3.89 -0.23 17.14
C PRO A 284 5.03 0.79 16.98
N LEU A 285 6.21 0.39 16.52
CA LEU A 285 7.34 1.28 16.25
C LEU A 285 7.28 1.93 14.87
N VAL A 286 6.38 1.45 14.00
CA VAL A 286 6.21 1.95 12.64
C VAL A 286 4.99 2.89 12.60
N THR A 287 5.17 4.05 11.99
CA THR A 287 4.04 4.88 11.58
C THR A 287 3.64 4.47 10.17
N TYR A 288 2.38 4.11 9.99
CA TYR A 288 1.90 3.57 8.73
C TYR A 288 1.13 4.60 7.91
N LYS A 289 1.24 4.45 6.58
CA LYS A 289 0.28 4.92 5.60
C LYS A 289 -0.48 3.71 5.09
N LEU A 290 -1.81 3.79 4.99
CA LEU A 290 -2.66 2.73 4.48
C LEU A 290 -3.30 3.16 3.16
N GLU A 291 -3.17 2.31 2.15
CA GLU A 291 -3.90 2.40 0.90
C GLU A 291 -4.88 1.22 0.81
N ILE A 292 -6.16 1.55 0.68
CA ILE A 292 -7.24 0.59 0.46
C ILE A 292 -7.57 0.64 -1.02
N HIS A 293 -7.38 -0.47 -1.74
CA HIS A 293 -7.48 -0.56 -3.19
C HIS A 293 -8.94 -0.66 -3.66
N THR A 294 -9.76 0.31 -3.26
CA THR A 294 -11.09 0.56 -3.82
C THR A 294 -10.97 1.31 -5.14
N ILE A 295 -12.06 1.54 -5.85
CA ILE A 295 -12.13 2.40 -7.03
C ILE A 295 -13.07 3.57 -6.74
N PRO A 296 -12.56 4.81 -6.58
CA PRO A 296 -11.17 5.21 -6.41
C PRO A 296 -10.52 4.67 -5.12
N PRO A 297 -9.18 4.62 -5.04
CA PRO A 297 -8.49 4.17 -3.84
C PRO A 297 -8.71 5.14 -2.67
N ILE A 298 -8.76 4.59 -1.45
CA ILE A 298 -8.83 5.36 -0.20
C ILE A 298 -7.46 5.37 0.44
N LEU A 299 -6.99 6.55 0.84
CA LEU A 299 -5.70 6.75 1.48
C LEU A 299 -5.90 7.28 2.90
N ILE A 300 -5.21 6.65 3.87
CA ILE A 300 -5.08 7.14 5.24
C ILE A 300 -3.60 7.43 5.46
N ASP A 301 -3.24 8.70 5.56
CA ASP A 301 -1.86 9.15 5.48
C ASP A 301 -1.04 8.90 6.74
N THR A 302 -1.67 8.79 7.91
CA THR A 302 -0.92 8.63 9.16
C THR A 302 -1.68 7.74 10.15
N ILE A 303 -1.09 6.58 10.45
CA ILE A 303 -1.61 5.63 11.43
C ILE A 303 -0.51 5.33 12.43
N SER A 304 -0.74 5.67 13.67
CA SER A 304 0.13 5.33 14.81
C SER A 304 -0.52 4.25 15.65
N ILE A 305 0.23 3.20 15.93
CA ILE A 305 -0.20 2.06 16.73
C ILE A 305 0.35 2.19 18.15
N THR A 306 -0.50 2.06 19.16
CA THR A 306 -0.06 2.11 20.56
C THR A 306 0.29 0.71 21.05
N ALA A 307 1.51 0.52 21.51
CA ALA A 307 1.99 -0.76 22.04
C ALA A 307 1.07 -1.33 23.11
N GLY A 308 0.72 -2.61 22.98
CA GLY A 308 -0.13 -3.33 23.94
C GLY A 308 -1.62 -2.96 23.91
N LYS A 309 -2.07 -2.10 22.97
CA LYS A 309 -3.48 -1.76 22.77
C LYS A 309 -3.97 -2.22 21.41
N HIS A 310 -5.22 -2.65 21.36
CA HIS A 310 -5.88 -2.90 20.08
C HIS A 310 -6.28 -1.56 19.45
N THR A 311 -5.89 -1.35 18.16
CA THR A 311 -6.17 -0.11 17.42
C THR A 311 -7.23 -0.38 16.36
N ILE A 312 -8.30 0.42 16.34
CA ILE A 312 -9.32 0.39 15.29
C ILE A 312 -9.01 1.49 14.28
N ILE A 313 -8.86 1.12 13.01
CA ILE A 313 -8.64 2.01 11.88
C ILE A 313 -9.94 2.04 11.09
N ALA A 314 -10.64 3.17 11.06
CA ALA A 314 -11.89 3.32 10.32
C ALA A 314 -11.66 4.04 8.99
N ALA A 315 -12.34 3.58 7.94
CA ALA A 315 -12.32 4.19 6.61
C ALA A 315 -13.72 4.14 6.00
N ASP A 316 -14.24 5.28 5.55
CA ASP A 316 -15.49 5.36 4.82
C ASP A 316 -15.32 4.74 3.45
N ALA A 317 -15.93 3.59 3.22
CA ALA A 317 -15.75 2.80 2.03
C ALA A 317 -17.06 2.21 1.49
N PRO A 318 -18.18 2.96 1.46
CA PRO A 318 -19.45 2.45 0.95
C PRO A 318 -19.31 2.13 -0.54
N GLN A 319 -19.69 0.92 -0.96
CA GLN A 319 -19.46 0.42 -2.31
C GLN A 319 -20.71 -0.14 -2.96
N GLY A 320 -20.78 0.04 -4.30
CA GLY A 320 -21.75 -0.59 -5.18
C GLY A 320 -21.10 -1.14 -6.43
N TYR A 321 -21.89 -1.77 -7.29
CA TYR A 321 -21.39 -2.36 -8.54
C TYR A 321 -21.81 -1.54 -9.75
N LEU A 322 -20.89 -1.41 -10.70
CA LEU A 322 -21.17 -0.90 -12.05
C LEU A 322 -20.98 -2.03 -13.06
N GLU A 323 -21.93 -2.17 -13.98
CA GLU A 323 -21.83 -3.07 -15.10
C GLU A 323 -22.33 -2.40 -16.37
N ALA A 324 -21.58 -2.47 -17.47
CA ALA A 324 -22.04 -2.05 -18.78
C ALA A 324 -22.31 -3.25 -19.65
N ARG A 325 -23.48 -3.28 -20.33
CA ARG A 325 -23.94 -4.41 -21.14
C ARG A 325 -24.35 -3.97 -22.54
N THR A 326 -24.31 -4.92 -23.46
CA THR A 326 -24.97 -4.79 -24.76
C THR A 326 -26.08 -5.84 -24.88
N ILE A 327 -27.16 -5.51 -25.57
CA ILE A 327 -28.25 -6.44 -25.81
C ILE A 327 -27.82 -7.46 -26.89
N GLY A 328 -27.77 -8.75 -26.53
CA GLY A 328 -27.45 -9.85 -27.42
C GLY A 328 -25.98 -10.04 -27.76
N ARG A 329 -25.66 -10.91 -28.74
CA ARG A 329 -24.28 -11.13 -29.19
C ARG A 329 -23.78 -9.92 -29.99
N THR A 330 -22.57 -9.42 -29.67
CA THR A 330 -22.04 -8.20 -30.24
C THR A 330 -20.52 -8.27 -30.42
N HIS A 331 -20.00 -7.44 -31.30
CA HIS A 331 -18.56 -7.21 -31.48
C HIS A 331 -17.89 -6.49 -30.29
N TYR A 332 -18.69 -6.02 -29.33
CA TYR A 332 -18.19 -5.28 -28.16
C TYR A 332 -17.93 -6.18 -26.94
N ARG A 333 -17.91 -7.52 -27.12
CA ARG A 333 -17.75 -8.45 -25.97
C ARG A 333 -16.49 -8.19 -25.16
N ASP A 334 -15.40 -7.90 -25.85
CA ASP A 334 -14.07 -7.70 -25.21
C ASP A 334 -13.69 -6.22 -25.13
N MET A 335 -14.65 -5.32 -25.41
CA MET A 335 -14.42 -3.89 -25.32
C MET A 335 -14.26 -3.46 -23.88
N GLN A 336 -13.33 -2.54 -23.64
CA GLN A 336 -13.22 -1.81 -22.39
C GLN A 336 -13.80 -0.41 -22.55
N PHE A 337 -14.35 0.13 -21.48
CA PHE A 337 -14.82 1.52 -21.42
C PHE A 337 -14.08 2.27 -20.32
N ILE A 338 -14.02 3.57 -20.47
CA ILE A 338 -13.34 4.47 -19.54
C ILE A 338 -14.33 4.94 -18.50
N VAL A 339 -13.95 4.86 -17.24
CA VAL A 339 -14.69 5.39 -16.11
C VAL A 339 -13.92 6.57 -15.53
N ARG A 340 -14.63 7.68 -15.31
CA ARG A 340 -14.12 8.90 -14.68
C ARG A 340 -15.03 9.30 -13.52
N LYS A 341 -14.49 10.00 -12.53
CA LYS A 341 -15.32 10.67 -11.53
C LYS A 341 -16.10 11.79 -12.22
N HIS A 342 -17.39 11.97 -11.89
CA HIS A 342 -18.23 12.97 -12.53
C HIS A 342 -17.59 14.37 -12.52
N GLY A 343 -17.58 15.00 -13.70
CA GLY A 343 -16.98 16.32 -13.91
C GLY A 343 -15.45 16.35 -13.90
N ARG A 344 -14.77 15.20 -13.85
CA ARG A 344 -13.31 15.11 -13.96
C ARG A 344 -12.90 14.54 -15.30
N LEU A 345 -11.78 15.04 -15.86
CA LEU A 345 -11.25 14.56 -17.14
C LEU A 345 -10.28 13.37 -16.94
N GLU A 346 -9.77 13.21 -15.75
CA GLU A 346 -8.83 12.15 -15.41
C GLU A 346 -9.49 10.77 -15.51
N THR A 347 -8.80 9.82 -16.14
CA THR A 347 -9.25 8.44 -16.23
C THR A 347 -9.01 7.76 -14.90
N LEU A 348 -10.10 7.30 -14.27
CA LEU A 348 -10.04 6.57 -13.02
C LEU A 348 -9.77 5.09 -13.26
N HIS A 349 -10.49 4.49 -14.19
CA HIS A 349 -10.42 3.05 -14.44
C HIS A 349 -10.82 2.68 -15.86
N PHE A 350 -10.33 1.51 -16.34
CA PHE A 350 -10.76 0.86 -17.57
C PHE A 350 -11.49 -0.42 -17.21
N GLN A 351 -12.80 -0.44 -17.43
CA GLN A 351 -13.64 -1.58 -17.11
C GLN A 351 -14.05 -2.36 -18.36
N LYS A 352 -14.09 -3.70 -18.25
CA LYS A 352 -14.57 -4.57 -19.33
C LYS A 352 -16.10 -4.59 -19.39
N MET A 353 -16.62 -4.70 -20.61
CA MET A 353 -18.04 -4.93 -20.82
C MET A 353 -18.49 -6.27 -20.21
N ASN A 354 -19.72 -6.32 -19.70
CA ASN A 354 -20.36 -7.49 -19.11
C ASN A 354 -19.65 -8.08 -17.87
N VAL A 355 -18.80 -7.30 -17.21
CA VAL A 355 -18.14 -7.65 -15.97
C VAL A 355 -18.55 -6.62 -14.91
N PRO A 356 -19.23 -7.02 -13.83
CA PRO A 356 -19.52 -6.11 -12.74
C PRO A 356 -18.24 -5.84 -11.93
N GLU A 357 -17.97 -4.57 -11.64
CA GLU A 357 -16.85 -4.16 -10.78
C GLU A 357 -17.34 -3.28 -9.65
N LYS A 358 -16.67 -3.34 -8.50
CA LYS A 358 -16.99 -2.56 -7.30
C LYS A 358 -16.39 -1.17 -7.37
N TYR A 359 -17.17 -0.18 -7.01
CA TYR A 359 -16.79 1.24 -6.92
C TYR A 359 -17.26 1.83 -5.59
N ILE A 360 -16.54 2.81 -5.09
CA ILE A 360 -17.07 3.69 -4.06
C ILE A 360 -18.34 4.36 -4.59
N ILE A 361 -19.37 4.50 -3.75
CA ILE A 361 -20.61 5.17 -4.16
C ILE A 361 -20.34 6.59 -4.67
N GLY A 362 -21.16 7.05 -5.61
CA GLY A 362 -21.01 8.38 -6.18
C GLY A 362 -21.44 8.46 -7.63
N ARG A 363 -21.03 9.54 -8.28
CA ARG A 363 -21.40 9.84 -9.65
C ARG A 363 -20.19 9.75 -10.56
N TYR A 364 -20.38 9.09 -11.71
CA TYR A 364 -19.33 8.76 -12.65
C TYR A 364 -19.71 9.10 -14.10
N ASP A 365 -18.71 9.39 -14.91
CA ASP A 365 -18.86 9.60 -16.35
C ASP A 365 -18.23 8.42 -17.07
N LEU A 366 -18.96 7.86 -18.05
CA LEU A 366 -18.54 6.68 -18.80
C LEU A 366 -18.30 7.05 -20.26
N GLU A 367 -17.19 6.60 -20.84
CA GLU A 367 -16.88 6.79 -22.25
C GLU A 367 -16.61 5.44 -22.91
N PHE A 368 -17.43 5.09 -23.90
CA PHE A 368 -17.30 3.86 -24.67
C PHE A 368 -16.63 4.18 -26.01
N PRO A 369 -15.52 3.49 -26.37
CA PRO A 369 -14.78 3.73 -27.62
C PRO A 369 -15.48 3.10 -28.83
N THR A 370 -16.77 3.34 -28.96
CA THR A 370 -17.59 2.95 -30.11
C THR A 370 -17.43 3.93 -31.26
N VAL A 371 -18.02 3.63 -32.43
CA VAL A 371 -18.05 4.54 -33.58
C VAL A 371 -19.51 4.95 -33.86
N PRO A 372 -19.90 6.21 -33.59
CA PRO A 372 -19.19 7.22 -32.77
C PRO A 372 -19.10 6.84 -31.29
N LYS A 373 -18.21 7.48 -30.58
CA LYS A 373 -18.07 7.31 -29.13
C LYS A 373 -19.37 7.60 -28.41
N ILE A 374 -19.73 6.75 -27.45
CA ILE A 374 -20.84 6.96 -26.54
C ILE A 374 -20.27 7.54 -25.24
N LYS A 375 -20.85 8.64 -24.78
CA LYS A 375 -20.55 9.23 -23.48
C LYS A 375 -21.83 9.29 -22.66
N LEU A 376 -21.75 8.75 -21.44
CA LEU A 376 -22.82 8.83 -20.47
C LEU A 376 -22.29 9.59 -19.28
N TYR A 377 -23.01 10.62 -18.90
CA TYR A 377 -22.62 11.48 -17.79
C TYR A 377 -23.53 11.23 -16.61
N ASP A 378 -23.00 11.47 -15.42
CA ASP A 378 -23.78 11.47 -14.17
C ASP A 378 -24.43 10.11 -13.86
N VAL A 379 -23.69 9.03 -14.08
CA VAL A 379 -24.13 7.67 -13.72
C VAL A 379 -23.92 7.49 -12.23
N GLU A 380 -25.02 7.29 -11.49
CA GLU A 380 -24.99 7.11 -10.04
C GLU A 380 -24.77 5.65 -9.66
N ILE A 381 -23.81 5.40 -8.76
CA ILE A 381 -23.57 4.10 -8.12
C ILE A 381 -24.03 4.19 -6.68
N GLN A 382 -24.95 3.30 -6.29
CA GLN A 382 -25.57 3.23 -4.96
C GLN A 382 -25.01 2.02 -4.19
N GLN A 383 -24.94 2.14 -2.86
CA GLN A 383 -24.43 1.08 -1.99
C GLN A 383 -25.21 -0.22 -2.16
N SER A 384 -24.47 -1.34 -2.20
CA SER A 384 -25.00 -2.70 -2.28
C SER A 384 -25.91 -2.99 -3.49
N HIS A 385 -25.94 -2.05 -4.48
CA HIS A 385 -26.71 -2.21 -5.71
C HIS A 385 -25.79 -2.37 -6.92
N THR A 386 -26.33 -3.00 -7.99
CA THR A 386 -25.67 -3.06 -9.28
C THR A 386 -26.30 -2.04 -10.22
N THR A 387 -25.58 -0.98 -10.54
CA THR A 387 -25.95 -0.03 -11.59
C THR A 387 -25.60 -0.66 -12.94
N SER A 388 -26.64 -1.02 -13.72
CA SER A 388 -26.48 -1.59 -15.06
C SER A 388 -26.73 -0.54 -16.11
N VAL A 389 -25.75 -0.35 -17.01
CA VAL A 389 -25.81 0.55 -18.16
C VAL A 389 -25.89 -0.27 -19.42
N GLU A 390 -26.91 -0.01 -20.24
CA GLU A 390 -27.07 -0.68 -21.54
C GLU A 390 -26.69 0.26 -22.68
N ILE A 391 -25.77 -0.16 -23.53
CA ILE A 391 -25.42 0.56 -24.76
C ILE A 391 -26.05 -0.14 -26.00
N PRO A 392 -26.42 0.62 -27.02
CA PRO A 392 -27.01 0.08 -28.24
C PRO A 392 -26.07 -0.93 -28.93
N ARG A 393 -26.65 -1.99 -29.49
CA ARG A 393 -25.92 -2.93 -30.34
C ARG A 393 -25.53 -2.22 -31.64
N PRO A 394 -24.26 -2.32 -32.11
CA PRO A 394 -23.87 -1.73 -33.39
C PRO A 394 -24.51 -2.45 -34.59
N GLY A 395 -24.64 -1.75 -35.68
CA GLY A 395 -24.79 -2.35 -37.00
C GLY A 395 -23.44 -2.59 -37.67
N ILE A 396 -23.34 -3.56 -38.54
CA ILE A 396 -22.14 -3.83 -39.35
C ILE A 396 -22.34 -3.23 -40.73
N ILE A 397 -21.50 -2.27 -41.08
CA ILE A 397 -21.51 -1.67 -42.41
C ILE A 397 -20.27 -2.11 -43.17
N THR A 398 -20.48 -2.71 -44.32
CA THR A 398 -19.41 -3.10 -45.23
C THR A 398 -19.35 -2.10 -46.40
N PHE A 399 -18.26 -1.36 -46.46
CA PHE A 399 -18.00 -0.47 -47.59
C PHE A 399 -17.37 -1.27 -48.73
N ILE A 400 -18.01 -1.24 -49.91
CA ILE A 400 -17.57 -1.94 -51.12
C ILE A 400 -17.09 -0.89 -52.12
N SER A 401 -15.82 -0.94 -52.50
CA SER A 401 -15.26 -0.05 -53.52
C SER A 401 -14.42 -0.84 -54.53
N ALA A 402 -14.37 -0.37 -55.76
CA ALA A 402 -13.57 -0.99 -56.85
C ALA A 402 -12.04 -0.82 -56.59
N THR A 403 -11.65 0.19 -55.84
CA THR A 403 -10.25 0.53 -55.56
C THR A 403 -10.11 1.00 -54.11
N ASN A 404 -8.90 0.91 -53.58
CA ASN A 404 -8.60 1.59 -52.33
C ASN A 404 -8.78 3.10 -52.48
N GLY A 405 -9.14 3.78 -51.42
CA GLY A 405 -9.37 5.21 -51.46
C GLY A 405 -9.34 5.89 -50.12
N PHE A 406 -9.68 7.16 -50.14
CA PHE A 406 -9.72 8.03 -48.94
C PHE A 406 -11.15 8.50 -48.73
N GLY A 407 -11.55 8.58 -47.47
CA GLY A 407 -12.89 9.03 -47.16
C GLY A 407 -13.04 9.46 -45.71
N SER A 408 -14.25 9.90 -45.39
CA SER A 408 -14.65 10.28 -44.03
C SER A 408 -16.09 9.87 -43.78
N LEU A 409 -16.36 9.56 -42.52
CA LEU A 409 -17.70 9.23 -42.02
C LEU A 409 -18.24 10.39 -41.23
N TYR A 410 -19.44 10.82 -41.53
CA TYR A 410 -20.18 11.85 -40.84
C TYR A 410 -21.47 11.29 -40.26
N LYS A 411 -21.86 11.73 -39.09
CA LYS A 411 -23.18 11.47 -38.47
C LYS A 411 -24.06 12.67 -38.65
N GLU A 412 -25.32 12.46 -38.99
CA GLU A 412 -26.33 13.51 -38.94
C GLU A 412 -26.84 13.68 -37.51
N ASP A 413 -26.66 14.86 -36.93
CA ASP A 413 -27.18 15.24 -35.63
C ASP A 413 -27.86 16.59 -35.70
N ALA A 414 -29.17 16.63 -35.37
CA ALA A 414 -30.00 17.83 -35.40
C ALA A 414 -29.87 18.67 -36.69
N GLY A 415 -29.78 18.00 -37.88
CA GLY A 415 -29.65 18.67 -39.16
C GLY A 415 -28.25 19.15 -39.52
N ARG A 416 -27.25 18.79 -38.71
CA ARG A 416 -25.83 19.09 -38.96
C ARG A 416 -25.06 17.81 -39.19
N GLN A 417 -24.04 17.87 -40.05
CA GLN A 417 -23.09 16.77 -40.24
C GLN A 417 -21.95 16.93 -39.27
N VAL A 418 -21.79 15.96 -38.37
CA VAL A 418 -20.68 15.89 -37.41
C VAL A 418 -19.68 14.86 -37.93
N TRP A 419 -18.44 15.26 -38.15
CA TRP A 419 -17.36 14.36 -38.51
C TRP A 419 -17.11 13.34 -37.39
N ILE A 420 -17.00 12.04 -37.77
CA ILE A 420 -16.82 10.92 -36.82
C ILE A 420 -15.44 10.31 -36.95
N ALA A 421 -15.02 9.98 -38.16
CA ALA A 421 -13.76 9.29 -38.42
C ALA A 421 -13.30 9.49 -39.86
N ASN A 422 -12.01 9.44 -40.09
CA ASN A 422 -11.44 9.22 -41.39
C ASN A 422 -11.49 7.73 -41.75
N LEU A 423 -11.68 7.47 -43.03
CA LEU A 423 -11.61 6.16 -43.62
C LEU A 423 -10.37 6.11 -44.53
N ASP A 424 -9.19 6.30 -43.91
CA ASP A 424 -7.92 6.36 -44.60
C ASP A 424 -7.55 4.96 -45.13
N ASN A 425 -7.12 4.87 -46.39
CA ASN A 425 -6.82 3.61 -47.05
C ASN A 425 -7.96 2.59 -47.00
N LEU A 426 -9.20 3.06 -47.17
CA LEU A 426 -10.35 2.18 -47.24
C LEU A 426 -10.10 1.10 -48.32
N LYS A 427 -10.01 -0.15 -47.84
CA LYS A 427 -9.83 -1.33 -48.72
C LYS A 427 -11.15 -1.71 -49.37
N SER A 428 -11.08 -2.43 -50.47
CA SER A 428 -12.25 -2.84 -51.29
C SER A 428 -13.19 -3.69 -50.49
N ASN A 429 -13.49 -3.92 -49.45
CA ASN A 429 -14.47 -4.64 -48.63
C ASN A 429 -14.14 -4.46 -47.11
N GLN A 430 -14.23 -3.25 -46.62
CA GLN A 430 -13.94 -2.97 -45.20
C GLN A 430 -15.25 -2.93 -44.42
N SER A 431 -15.35 -3.76 -43.38
CA SER A 431 -16.49 -3.75 -42.46
C SER A 431 -16.17 -2.97 -41.19
N LEU A 432 -17.11 -2.14 -40.75
CA LEU A 432 -17.04 -1.37 -39.53
C LEU A 432 -18.30 -1.61 -38.67
N ALA A 433 -18.09 -1.72 -37.35
CA ALA A 433 -19.18 -1.73 -36.39
C ALA A 433 -19.53 -0.28 -36.01
N ILE A 434 -20.71 0.17 -36.39
CA ILE A 434 -21.15 1.56 -36.27
C ILE A 434 -22.43 1.62 -35.43
N GLN A 435 -22.53 2.60 -34.53
CA GLN A 435 -23.72 2.81 -33.71
C GLN A 435 -24.94 3.17 -34.56
N PRO A 436 -26.17 2.78 -34.14
CA PRO A 436 -27.37 3.12 -34.86
C PRO A 436 -27.53 4.63 -35.11
N GLY A 437 -27.96 4.98 -36.31
CA GLY A 437 -28.14 6.38 -36.69
C GLY A 437 -28.11 6.60 -38.19
N ILE A 438 -28.18 7.86 -38.62
CA ILE A 438 -28.10 8.27 -40.01
C ILE A 438 -26.69 8.83 -40.25
N TYR A 439 -26.05 8.31 -41.28
CA TYR A 439 -24.66 8.65 -41.61
C TYR A 439 -24.51 9.04 -43.08
N THR A 440 -23.46 9.79 -43.35
CA THR A 440 -22.99 10.12 -44.66
C THR A 440 -21.54 9.69 -44.80
N VAL A 441 -21.23 8.87 -45.81
CA VAL A 441 -19.86 8.57 -46.20
C VAL A 441 -19.47 9.45 -47.38
N VAL A 442 -18.32 10.05 -47.29
CA VAL A 442 -17.66 10.77 -48.36
C VAL A 442 -16.43 9.97 -48.78
N PHE A 443 -16.30 9.62 -50.04
CA PHE A 443 -15.23 8.74 -50.54
C PHE A 443 -14.68 9.22 -51.88
N ARG A 444 -13.39 9.07 -52.07
CA ARG A 444 -12.70 9.24 -53.35
C ARG A 444 -11.71 8.10 -53.58
N SER A 445 -11.77 7.47 -54.76
CA SER A 445 -10.77 6.48 -55.18
C SER A 445 -9.35 7.05 -55.10
N GLY A 446 -8.40 6.25 -54.62
CA GLY A 446 -6.97 6.61 -54.56
C GLY A 446 -6.34 6.85 -55.94
N ASN A 447 -6.91 6.24 -56.98
CA ASN A 447 -6.47 6.42 -58.36
C ASN A 447 -6.96 7.74 -59.00
N SER A 448 -7.96 8.37 -58.41
CA SER A 448 -8.51 9.64 -58.89
C SER A 448 -7.78 10.84 -58.27
N LYS A 449 -7.27 11.73 -59.12
CA LYS A 449 -6.68 13.00 -58.70
C LYS A 449 -7.68 14.18 -58.82
N ASN A 450 -8.90 13.91 -59.25
CA ASN A 450 -9.93 14.95 -59.45
C ASN A 450 -10.92 14.94 -58.29
N THR A 451 -11.09 16.10 -57.64
CA THR A 451 -12.02 16.30 -56.52
C THR A 451 -13.49 16.09 -56.92
N PHE A 452 -13.85 16.35 -58.16
CA PHE A 452 -15.22 16.14 -58.67
C PHE A 452 -15.62 14.65 -58.69
N ASN A 453 -14.67 13.72 -58.62
CA ASN A 453 -14.94 12.30 -58.50
C ASN A 453 -15.16 11.83 -57.06
N THR A 454 -15.53 12.75 -56.17
CA THR A 454 -15.92 12.44 -54.82
C THR A 454 -17.34 11.91 -54.79
N ILE A 455 -17.51 10.78 -54.15
CA ILE A 455 -18.80 10.11 -53.96
C ILE A 455 -19.30 10.45 -52.56
N THR A 456 -20.59 10.84 -52.48
CA THR A 456 -21.24 11.09 -51.19
C THR A 456 -22.49 10.22 -51.13
N LYS A 457 -22.56 9.34 -50.11
CA LYS A 457 -23.75 8.47 -49.94
C LYS A 457 -24.26 8.57 -48.51
N LYS A 458 -25.57 8.77 -48.37
CA LYS A 458 -26.31 8.75 -47.10
C LYS A 458 -26.88 7.36 -46.87
N PHE A 459 -26.77 6.86 -45.62
CA PHE A 459 -27.27 5.57 -45.22
C PHE A 459 -27.73 5.56 -43.74
N GLU A 460 -28.59 4.59 -43.42
CA GLU A 460 -29.06 4.35 -42.08
C GLU A 460 -28.40 3.09 -41.50
N VAL A 461 -27.93 3.18 -40.26
CA VAL A 461 -27.44 2.03 -39.49
C VAL A 461 -28.48 1.65 -38.46
N ARG A 462 -28.94 0.40 -38.48
CA ARG A 462 -29.88 -0.16 -37.52
C ARG A 462 -29.18 -1.11 -36.54
N ALA A 463 -29.64 -1.15 -35.31
CA ALA A 463 -29.05 -2.01 -34.29
C ALA A 463 -29.03 -3.47 -34.71
N GLY A 464 -27.87 -4.09 -34.68
CA GLY A 464 -27.66 -5.51 -35.00
C GLY A 464 -27.90 -5.91 -36.47
N SER A 465 -28.10 -4.96 -37.39
CA SER A 465 -28.19 -5.21 -38.80
C SER A 465 -26.82 -5.29 -39.47
N SER A 466 -26.78 -5.93 -40.64
CA SER A 466 -25.61 -5.88 -41.54
C SER A 466 -26.06 -5.31 -42.88
N SER A 467 -25.32 -4.34 -43.41
CA SER A 467 -25.63 -3.69 -44.71
C SER A 467 -24.34 -3.40 -45.48
N ALA A 468 -24.44 -3.41 -46.80
CA ALA A 468 -23.34 -3.04 -47.68
C ALA A 468 -23.60 -1.67 -48.33
N ILE A 469 -22.56 -0.86 -48.44
CA ILE A 469 -22.59 0.45 -49.09
C ILE A 469 -21.57 0.44 -50.23
N GLU A 470 -22.08 0.49 -51.42
CA GLU A 470 -21.27 0.55 -52.65
C GLU A 470 -20.74 1.96 -52.87
N LEU A 471 -19.43 2.10 -53.09
CA LEU A 471 -18.71 3.36 -53.28
C LEU A 471 -18.15 3.47 -54.71
N TYR A 472 -19.02 3.27 -55.68
CA TYR A 472 -18.74 3.45 -57.12
C TYR A 472 -19.97 3.98 -57.87
#